data_55aaf0f9e407761e479165b15d00983f
#
_entry.id   55aaf0f9e407761e479165b15d00983f
#
_cell.length_a   1.000
_cell.length_b   1.000
_cell.length_c   1.000
_cell.angle_alpha   90.00
_cell.angle_beta   90.00
_cell.angle_gamma   90.00
#
_symmetry.space_group_name_H-M   'P 1'
#
loop_
_entity.id
_entity.type
_entity.pdbx_description
1 polymer ?
#
loop_
_entity_poly.entity_id
_entity_poly.type
_entity_poly.pdbx_seq_one_letter_code
_entity_poly.pdbx_strand_id
1 'polypeptide(L)'
;MTQNQAAWIMDSTAHPFSIQDAPYPTPGPGEVVIKNAAVAINPSDWKIQTYGAPWLGKWPFILGTDVAGVVVNVGPGVTCFTKGQRVVAYCHNLGSKDPANSGFQLYTLVKEITASGIPDSISFEEAAVLPQAISTAAAGLFLKESLDLPLPSATGVKPTGKSILIWGGASSVGATTIQLAEAAGLTVITTASAHNHELVKSLGANAVFDYKSPTVIEDVASALANTNLVGVFDAISETTSFEMVRAILDQLKADVRTISVLPYDKPTERFAPIFISSNFLTYDSNKHVADGIWKDFVSEALEKGRLKPKPDPEVVGKGLEEIQDAVDTLKKGVSAKKIVVTL
;
A
#
# COMPACT_ATOMS: atom_id res chain seq x y z
N MET A 1 9.51 -32.73 -7.59
CA MET A 1 9.72 -31.30 -7.89
C MET A 1 8.65 -30.54 -7.10
N THR A 2 8.99 -29.41 -6.52
CA THR A 2 8.01 -28.56 -5.84
C THR A 2 7.05 -27.99 -6.90
N GLN A 3 5.76 -28.23 -6.75
CA GLN A 3 4.74 -27.79 -7.71
C GLN A 3 4.21 -26.43 -7.27
N ASN A 4 4.07 -25.48 -8.20
CA ASN A 4 3.42 -24.20 -7.96
C ASN A 4 2.01 -24.22 -8.56
N GLN A 5 1.08 -23.57 -7.89
CA GLN A 5 -0.30 -23.35 -8.35
C GLN A 5 -0.67 -21.88 -8.16
N ALA A 6 -1.61 -21.40 -8.95
CA ALA A 6 -2.05 -20.02 -8.93
C ALA A 6 -3.54 -19.86 -9.27
N ALA A 7 -4.10 -18.75 -8.81
CA ALA A 7 -5.41 -18.26 -9.22
C ALA A 7 -5.24 -17.36 -10.46
N TRP A 8 -5.53 -17.91 -11.64
CA TRP A 8 -5.38 -17.27 -12.93
C TRP A 8 -6.63 -16.50 -13.34
N ILE A 9 -6.45 -15.27 -13.78
CA ILE A 9 -7.43 -14.57 -14.60
C ILE A 9 -7.16 -14.92 -16.07
N MET A 10 -8.10 -15.63 -16.70
CA MET A 10 -7.87 -16.29 -17.99
C MET A 10 -7.92 -15.31 -19.18
N ASP A 11 -8.68 -14.22 -19.03
CA ASP A 11 -8.73 -13.10 -19.96
C ASP A 11 -8.97 -11.78 -19.20
N SER A 12 -9.12 -10.67 -19.91
CA SER A 12 -9.18 -9.32 -19.39
C SER A 12 -10.21 -9.08 -18.26
N THR A 13 -11.29 -9.86 -18.22
CA THR A 13 -12.40 -9.68 -17.24
C THR A 13 -12.95 -11.02 -16.78
N ALA A 14 -12.16 -12.11 -16.91
CA ALA A 14 -12.62 -13.44 -16.53
C ALA A 14 -13.01 -13.51 -15.05
N HIS A 15 -14.16 -14.10 -14.79
CA HIS A 15 -14.71 -14.34 -13.45
C HIS A 15 -15.42 -15.72 -13.47
N PRO A 16 -15.10 -16.61 -12.53
CA PRO A 16 -14.11 -16.52 -11.47
C PRO A 16 -12.66 -16.73 -11.95
N PHE A 17 -11.69 -16.56 -11.02
CA PHE A 17 -10.33 -17.03 -11.23
C PHE A 17 -10.31 -18.56 -11.43
N SER A 18 -9.37 -19.04 -12.22
CA SER A 18 -9.15 -20.47 -12.47
C SER A 18 -7.92 -20.96 -11.71
N ILE A 19 -8.09 -21.95 -10.84
CA ILE A 19 -6.95 -22.54 -10.12
C ILE A 19 -6.29 -23.56 -11.01
N GLN A 20 -5.02 -23.30 -11.36
CA GLN A 20 -4.23 -24.13 -12.26
C GLN A 20 -2.76 -24.16 -11.84
N ASP A 21 -2.02 -25.10 -12.40
CA ASP A 21 -0.57 -25.16 -12.24
C ASP A 21 0.09 -23.89 -12.76
N ALA A 22 1.14 -23.46 -12.08
CA ALA A 22 1.98 -22.33 -12.45
C ALA A 22 3.46 -22.74 -12.47
N PRO A 23 4.31 -22.11 -13.29
CA PRO A 23 5.74 -22.36 -13.25
C PRO A 23 6.30 -22.05 -11.86
N TYR A 24 7.15 -22.94 -11.33
CA TYR A 24 7.91 -22.63 -10.12
C TYR A 24 8.98 -21.60 -10.46
N PRO A 25 9.01 -20.43 -9.79
CA PRO A 25 9.90 -19.35 -10.17
C PRO A 25 11.37 -19.64 -9.79
N THR A 26 12.29 -19.16 -10.62
CA THR A 26 13.73 -19.21 -10.36
C THR A 26 14.24 -17.79 -10.15
N PRO A 27 14.86 -17.47 -8.98
CA PRO A 27 15.27 -16.11 -8.68
C PRO A 27 16.52 -15.71 -9.46
N GLY A 28 16.46 -14.56 -10.11
CA GLY A 28 17.59 -13.86 -10.71
C GLY A 28 18.37 -13.00 -9.70
N PRO A 29 19.34 -12.19 -10.15
CA PRO A 29 20.06 -11.26 -9.29
C PRO A 29 19.10 -10.26 -8.59
N GLY A 30 19.26 -10.10 -7.27
CA GLY A 30 18.43 -9.20 -6.48
C GLY A 30 16.99 -9.68 -6.25
N GLU A 31 16.73 -10.98 -6.47
CA GLU A 31 15.39 -11.56 -6.30
C GLU A 31 15.37 -12.71 -5.30
N VAL A 32 14.22 -12.93 -4.68
CA VAL A 32 13.96 -14.07 -3.80
C VAL A 32 12.65 -14.74 -4.16
N VAL A 33 12.53 -16.04 -3.88
CA VAL A 33 11.27 -16.78 -3.97
C VAL A 33 10.70 -16.94 -2.57
N ILE A 34 9.46 -16.51 -2.40
CA ILE A 34 8.69 -16.65 -1.18
C ILE A 34 7.67 -17.77 -1.36
N LYS A 35 7.64 -18.72 -0.42
CA LYS A 35 6.48 -19.58 -0.20
C LYS A 35 5.46 -18.78 0.56
N ASN A 36 4.36 -18.43 -0.08
CA ASN A 36 3.31 -17.61 0.50
C ASN A 36 2.58 -18.38 1.60
N ALA A 37 2.32 -17.72 2.72
CA ALA A 37 1.49 -18.19 3.83
C ALA A 37 0.20 -17.37 3.94
N ALA A 38 0.25 -16.11 3.53
CA ALA A 38 -0.91 -15.22 3.46
C ALA A 38 -0.77 -14.24 2.29
N VAL A 39 -1.88 -13.92 1.65
CA VAL A 39 -2.00 -12.90 0.61
C VAL A 39 -3.15 -11.96 0.95
N ALA A 40 -3.01 -10.67 0.62
CA ALA A 40 -4.09 -9.72 0.87
C ALA A 40 -4.62 -9.11 -0.43
N ILE A 41 -5.91 -8.81 -0.43
CA ILE A 41 -6.64 -8.30 -1.58
C ILE A 41 -6.58 -6.77 -1.61
N ASN A 42 -6.43 -6.22 -2.80
CA ASN A 42 -6.38 -4.78 -3.06
C ASN A 42 -7.47 -4.31 -4.02
N PRO A 43 -7.83 -3.01 -3.98
CA PRO A 43 -8.78 -2.46 -4.94
C PRO A 43 -8.37 -2.65 -6.41
N SER A 44 -7.07 -2.71 -6.71
CA SER A 44 -6.57 -3.02 -8.05
C SER A 44 -7.05 -4.37 -8.57
N ASP A 45 -7.17 -5.39 -7.72
CA ASP A 45 -7.50 -6.75 -8.12
C ASP A 45 -8.93 -6.83 -8.68
N TRP A 46 -9.92 -6.32 -7.93
CA TRP A 46 -11.32 -6.32 -8.40
C TRP A 46 -11.54 -5.30 -9.53
N LYS A 47 -10.80 -4.16 -9.54
CA LYS A 47 -10.91 -3.17 -10.62
C LYS A 47 -10.39 -3.75 -11.94
N ILE A 48 -9.25 -4.44 -11.94
CA ILE A 48 -8.72 -5.13 -13.11
C ILE A 48 -9.71 -6.18 -13.57
N GLN A 49 -10.22 -7.02 -12.69
CA GLN A 49 -11.19 -8.06 -13.06
C GLN A 49 -12.52 -7.49 -13.59
N THR A 50 -12.92 -6.28 -13.12
CA THR A 50 -14.21 -5.67 -13.53
C THR A 50 -14.08 -4.86 -14.82
N TYR A 51 -13.01 -4.06 -14.94
CA TYR A 51 -12.87 -3.07 -16.02
C TYR A 51 -11.82 -3.47 -17.06
N GLY A 52 -11.09 -4.55 -16.79
CA GLY A 52 -9.95 -4.95 -17.61
C GLY A 52 -8.70 -4.13 -17.36
N ALA A 53 -7.59 -4.61 -17.93
CA ALA A 53 -6.30 -3.94 -17.90
C ALA A 53 -5.58 -4.12 -19.26
N PRO A 54 -5.99 -3.38 -20.30
CA PRO A 54 -5.40 -3.52 -21.65
C PRO A 54 -3.88 -3.30 -21.67
N TRP A 55 -3.38 -2.50 -20.72
CA TRP A 55 -1.95 -2.20 -20.56
C TRP A 55 -1.11 -3.39 -20.07
N LEU A 56 -1.71 -4.45 -19.48
CA LEU A 56 -1.03 -5.70 -19.16
C LEU A 56 -0.61 -6.45 -20.44
N GLY A 57 -1.42 -6.36 -21.50
CA GLY A 57 -1.07 -6.77 -22.85
C GLY A 57 -1.10 -8.28 -23.13
N LYS A 58 -1.21 -9.14 -22.12
CA LYS A 58 -1.25 -10.60 -22.28
C LYS A 58 -2.12 -11.28 -21.23
N TRP A 59 -2.78 -12.37 -21.62
CA TRP A 59 -3.57 -13.26 -20.79
C TRP A 59 -3.21 -14.71 -21.14
N PRO A 60 -3.34 -15.69 -20.23
CA PRO A 60 -3.75 -15.53 -18.83
C PRO A 60 -2.72 -14.80 -17.99
N PHE A 61 -3.17 -14.24 -16.83
CA PHE A 61 -2.34 -13.52 -15.90
C PHE A 61 -2.66 -13.91 -14.45
N ILE A 62 -1.75 -13.65 -13.50
CA ILE A 62 -1.98 -13.82 -12.07
C ILE A 62 -1.99 -12.43 -11.44
N LEU A 63 -2.97 -12.15 -10.57
CA LEU A 63 -3.05 -10.90 -9.82
C LEU A 63 -2.43 -11.02 -8.42
N GLY A 64 -2.72 -10.06 -7.54
CA GLY A 64 -2.22 -10.01 -6.18
C GLY A 64 -0.88 -9.28 -6.05
N THR A 65 -0.83 -8.33 -5.11
CA THR A 65 0.34 -7.48 -4.89
C THR A 65 0.91 -7.58 -3.47
N ASP A 66 0.20 -8.24 -2.55
CA ASP A 66 0.56 -8.35 -1.14
C ASP A 66 0.78 -9.80 -0.73
N VAL A 67 1.99 -10.11 -0.27
CA VAL A 67 2.32 -11.44 0.26
C VAL A 67 3.06 -11.35 1.58
N ALA A 68 2.83 -12.34 2.45
CA ALA A 68 3.68 -12.66 3.57
C ALA A 68 3.94 -14.17 3.59
N GLY A 69 5.16 -14.57 3.94
CA GLY A 69 5.54 -15.97 3.89
C GLY A 69 7.00 -16.20 4.27
N VAL A 70 7.56 -17.28 3.73
CA VAL A 70 8.93 -17.73 4.07
C VAL A 70 9.80 -17.75 2.80
N VAL A 71 10.99 -17.20 2.88
CA VAL A 71 11.98 -17.27 1.80
C VAL A 71 12.41 -18.71 1.59
N VAL A 72 12.23 -19.25 0.39
CA VAL A 72 12.62 -20.61 0.02
C VAL A 72 13.80 -20.68 -0.92
N ASN A 73 13.99 -19.66 -1.77
CA ASN A 73 15.16 -19.53 -2.64
C ASN A 73 15.65 -18.08 -2.66
N VAL A 74 16.96 -17.93 -2.78
CA VAL A 74 17.65 -16.63 -2.82
C VAL A 74 18.48 -16.57 -4.10
N GLY A 75 18.32 -15.48 -4.85
CA GLY A 75 19.04 -15.24 -6.09
C GLY A 75 20.48 -14.74 -5.86
N PRO A 76 21.30 -14.71 -6.92
CA PRO A 76 22.66 -14.21 -6.85
C PRO A 76 22.72 -12.76 -6.34
N GLY A 77 23.68 -12.47 -5.48
CA GLY A 77 23.95 -11.12 -4.96
C GLY A 77 23.00 -10.64 -3.86
N VAL A 78 21.92 -11.36 -3.53
CA VAL A 78 21.07 -11.05 -2.39
C VAL A 78 21.80 -11.38 -1.10
N THR A 79 21.93 -10.41 -0.20
CA THR A 79 22.63 -10.55 1.09
C THR A 79 21.76 -10.26 2.31
N CYS A 80 20.60 -9.64 2.08
CA CYS A 80 19.68 -9.22 3.16
C CYS A 80 18.66 -10.30 3.56
N PHE A 81 18.56 -11.41 2.81
CA PHE A 81 17.63 -12.50 3.09
C PHE A 81 18.31 -13.86 3.08
N THR A 82 17.78 -14.77 3.90
CA THR A 82 18.21 -16.18 3.98
C THR A 82 17.02 -17.12 3.86
N LYS A 83 17.26 -18.37 3.41
CA LYS A 83 16.23 -19.40 3.39
C LYS A 83 15.68 -19.65 4.79
N GLY A 84 14.37 -19.80 4.90
CA GLY A 84 13.65 -19.97 6.17
C GLY A 84 13.25 -18.66 6.85
N GLN A 85 13.72 -17.51 6.38
CA GLN A 85 13.38 -16.21 6.96
C GLN A 85 11.92 -15.87 6.67
N ARG A 86 11.21 -15.38 7.69
CA ARG A 86 9.86 -14.84 7.61
C ARG A 86 9.92 -13.44 7.02
N VAL A 87 9.10 -13.18 6.01
CA VAL A 87 9.13 -11.92 5.26
C VAL A 87 7.73 -11.46 4.85
N VAL A 88 7.63 -10.18 4.59
CA VAL A 88 6.53 -9.51 3.92
C VAL A 88 7.06 -8.84 2.65
N ALA A 89 6.30 -8.85 1.55
CA ALA A 89 6.79 -8.28 0.28
C ALA A 89 5.67 -7.71 -0.59
N TYR A 90 6.00 -6.62 -1.28
CA TYR A 90 5.20 -6.06 -2.36
C TYR A 90 5.57 -6.75 -3.69
N CYS A 91 4.56 -7.34 -4.32
CA CYS A 91 4.64 -8.01 -5.61
C CYS A 91 4.46 -6.98 -6.74
N HIS A 92 5.48 -6.79 -7.56
CA HIS A 92 5.49 -5.76 -8.60
C HIS A 92 4.95 -6.22 -9.97
N ASN A 93 4.10 -7.25 -9.97
CA ASN A 93 3.51 -7.89 -11.15
C ASN A 93 2.88 -6.91 -12.15
N LEU A 94 2.19 -5.89 -11.65
CA LEU A 94 1.54 -4.90 -12.51
C LEU A 94 2.55 -4.01 -13.25
N GLY A 95 3.74 -3.82 -12.70
CA GLY A 95 4.84 -3.09 -13.35
C GLY A 95 5.70 -3.96 -14.25
N SER A 96 6.08 -5.16 -13.79
CA SER A 96 6.89 -6.11 -14.57
C SER A 96 6.09 -6.78 -15.69
N LYS A 97 4.77 -6.88 -15.55
CA LYS A 97 3.86 -7.66 -16.41
C LYS A 97 4.24 -9.14 -16.49
N ASP A 98 4.86 -9.65 -15.41
CA ASP A 98 5.27 -11.04 -15.28
C ASP A 98 4.43 -11.73 -14.20
N PRO A 99 3.65 -12.79 -14.53
CA PRO A 99 2.89 -13.55 -13.56
C PRO A 99 3.73 -14.16 -12.44
N ALA A 100 5.02 -14.43 -12.64
CA ALA A 100 5.90 -14.93 -11.58
C ALA A 100 6.03 -13.95 -10.41
N ASN A 101 5.86 -12.63 -10.66
CA ASN A 101 5.91 -11.58 -9.65
C ASN A 101 4.55 -11.30 -8.98
N SER A 102 3.57 -12.17 -9.11
CA SER A 102 2.21 -12.01 -8.59
C SER A 102 2.00 -12.73 -7.27
N GLY A 103 1.06 -12.22 -6.45
CA GLY A 103 0.80 -12.77 -5.12
C GLY A 103 -0.16 -13.95 -5.08
N PHE A 104 -1.14 -14.04 -6.01
CA PHE A 104 -2.17 -15.08 -5.95
C PHE A 104 -1.68 -16.43 -6.45
N GLN A 105 -0.59 -16.92 -5.87
CA GLN A 105 0.04 -18.21 -6.13
C GLN A 105 0.78 -18.74 -4.90
N LEU A 106 1.17 -20.02 -4.90
CA LEU A 106 1.83 -20.62 -3.74
C LEU A 106 3.29 -20.15 -3.59
N TYR A 107 3.97 -19.84 -4.70
CA TYR A 107 5.38 -19.39 -4.70
C TYR A 107 5.51 -18.16 -5.60
N THR A 108 5.97 -17.06 -5.01
CA THR A 108 6.09 -15.75 -5.69
C THR A 108 7.54 -15.33 -5.79
N LEU A 109 7.92 -14.79 -6.97
CA LEU A 109 9.19 -14.13 -7.20
C LEU A 109 9.08 -12.65 -6.85
N VAL A 110 9.91 -12.14 -5.93
CA VAL A 110 9.91 -10.73 -5.54
C VAL A 110 11.31 -10.13 -5.61
N LYS A 111 11.39 -8.82 -5.83
CA LYS A 111 12.63 -8.06 -5.70
C LYS A 111 12.96 -7.86 -4.23
N GLU A 112 14.24 -8.01 -3.87
CA GLU A 112 14.71 -7.76 -2.49
C GLU A 112 14.41 -6.33 -2.01
N ILE A 113 14.41 -5.35 -2.91
CA ILE A 113 14.16 -3.93 -2.60
C ILE A 113 12.70 -3.62 -2.24
N THR A 114 11.79 -4.57 -2.35
CA THR A 114 10.36 -4.45 -1.97
C THR A 114 9.93 -5.52 -0.98
N ALA A 115 10.88 -6.07 -0.24
CA ALA A 115 10.66 -7.06 0.80
C ALA A 115 11.33 -6.67 2.11
N SER A 116 10.79 -7.14 3.24
CA SER A 116 11.35 -6.91 4.57
C SER A 116 11.12 -8.12 5.48
N GLY A 117 12.03 -8.34 6.42
CA GLY A 117 11.85 -9.32 7.49
C GLY A 117 10.70 -8.91 8.41
N ILE A 118 9.98 -9.89 8.96
CA ILE A 118 8.96 -9.67 9.98
C ILE A 118 9.32 -10.39 11.28
N PRO A 119 9.07 -9.76 12.46
CA PRO A 119 9.33 -10.38 13.75
C PRO A 119 8.36 -11.55 14.01
N ASP A 120 8.75 -12.47 14.88
CA ASP A 120 7.93 -13.65 15.23
C ASP A 120 6.62 -13.29 15.92
N SER A 121 6.55 -12.09 16.52
CA SER A 121 5.36 -11.58 17.20
C SER A 121 4.24 -11.16 16.25
N ILE A 122 4.51 -11.02 14.93
CA ILE A 122 3.52 -10.62 13.92
C ILE A 122 3.21 -11.86 13.06
N SER A 123 1.95 -12.20 12.93
CA SER A 123 1.49 -13.28 12.06
C SER A 123 1.66 -12.96 10.57
N PHE A 124 1.59 -13.95 9.68
CA PHE A 124 1.65 -13.69 8.25
C PHE A 124 0.42 -12.93 7.76
N GLU A 125 -0.74 -13.20 8.34
CA GLU A 125 -2.00 -12.52 8.04
C GLU A 125 -1.92 -11.03 8.40
N GLU A 126 -1.36 -10.71 9.57
CA GLU A 126 -1.11 -9.33 9.98
C GLU A 126 -0.10 -8.66 9.05
N ALA A 127 1.01 -9.33 8.74
CA ALA A 127 2.02 -8.74 7.87
C ALA A 127 1.51 -8.48 6.44
N ALA A 128 0.69 -9.37 5.90
CA ALA A 128 0.19 -9.28 4.53
C ALA A 128 -0.68 -8.04 4.25
N VAL A 129 -1.18 -7.34 5.29
CA VAL A 129 -1.99 -6.12 5.08
C VAL A 129 -1.18 -4.92 4.60
N LEU A 130 0.16 -4.97 4.69
CA LEU A 130 1.05 -3.81 4.59
C LEU A 130 1.62 -3.52 3.19
N PRO A 131 2.01 -4.50 2.35
CA PRO A 131 2.99 -4.26 1.29
C PRO A 131 2.61 -3.19 0.26
N GLN A 132 1.46 -3.30 -0.38
CA GLN A 132 1.03 -2.29 -1.35
C GLN A 132 0.82 -0.93 -0.68
N ALA A 133 0.31 -0.92 0.54
CA ALA A 133 0.08 0.31 1.28
C ALA A 133 1.40 1.02 1.60
N ILE A 134 2.44 0.29 2.04
CA ILE A 134 3.79 0.82 2.28
C ILE A 134 4.34 1.43 0.99
N SER A 135 4.35 0.66 -0.10
CA SER A 135 4.91 1.12 -1.38
C SER A 135 4.17 2.33 -1.94
N THR A 136 2.83 2.37 -1.80
CA THR A 136 2.01 3.49 -2.25
C THR A 136 2.25 4.74 -1.40
N ALA A 137 2.20 4.59 -0.06
CA ALA A 137 2.43 5.71 0.85
C ALA A 137 3.84 6.29 0.69
N ALA A 138 4.86 5.41 0.60
CA ALA A 138 6.24 5.84 0.39
C ALA A 138 6.45 6.56 -0.94
N ALA A 139 5.84 6.10 -2.02
CA ALA A 139 5.90 6.77 -3.32
C ALA A 139 5.31 8.19 -3.25
N GLY A 140 4.20 8.39 -2.55
CA GLY A 140 3.59 9.71 -2.41
C GLY A 140 4.30 10.64 -1.44
N LEU A 141 4.86 10.11 -0.35
CA LEU A 141 5.52 10.93 0.66
C LEU A 141 6.96 11.29 0.30
N PHE A 142 7.75 10.37 -0.26
CA PHE A 142 9.20 10.48 -0.28
C PHE A 142 9.84 10.59 -1.66
N LEU A 143 9.12 10.28 -2.75
CA LEU A 143 9.68 10.49 -4.09
C LEU A 143 9.79 11.98 -4.41
N LYS A 144 10.87 12.34 -5.11
CA LYS A 144 11.17 13.72 -5.50
C LYS A 144 10.05 14.36 -6.33
N GLU A 145 9.43 13.59 -7.19
CA GLU A 145 8.32 14.03 -8.04
C GLU A 145 6.99 14.15 -7.29
N SER A 146 6.94 13.62 -6.04
CA SER A 146 5.78 13.65 -5.15
C SER A 146 5.93 14.73 -4.07
N LEU A 147 5.84 14.41 -2.78
CA LEU A 147 6.00 15.41 -1.71
C LEU A 147 7.47 15.67 -1.33
N ASP A 148 8.40 14.82 -1.70
CA ASP A 148 9.85 14.97 -1.45
C ASP A 148 10.17 15.21 0.04
N LEU A 149 9.52 14.45 0.92
CA LEU A 149 9.71 14.56 2.36
C LEU A 149 10.91 13.74 2.82
N PRO A 150 11.52 14.07 3.98
CA PRO A 150 12.55 13.24 4.58
C PRO A 150 12.06 11.84 4.90
N LEU A 151 12.92 10.83 4.72
CA LEU A 151 12.61 9.43 5.04
C LEU A 151 12.25 9.25 6.53
N PRO A 152 11.38 8.29 6.87
CA PRO A 152 11.00 8.02 8.26
C PRO A 152 12.13 7.34 9.03
N SER A 153 12.04 7.36 10.35
CA SER A 153 12.97 6.66 11.23
C SER A 153 12.26 5.76 12.23
N ALA A 154 12.69 4.51 12.31
CA ALA A 154 12.18 3.55 13.30
C ALA A 154 12.59 3.89 14.75
N THR A 155 13.57 4.75 14.94
CA THR A 155 14.01 5.22 16.28
C THR A 155 13.36 6.54 16.69
N GLY A 156 12.58 7.15 15.79
CA GLY A 156 11.93 8.44 15.96
C GLY A 156 12.81 9.60 15.48
N VAL A 157 12.15 10.68 15.12
CA VAL A 157 12.75 11.94 14.69
C VAL A 157 12.20 13.10 15.51
N LYS A 158 12.91 14.21 15.54
CA LYS A 158 12.38 15.45 16.14
C LYS A 158 11.23 15.98 15.26
N PRO A 159 10.16 16.53 15.87
CA PRO A 159 9.11 17.19 15.12
C PRO A 159 9.68 18.25 14.15
N THR A 160 9.25 18.19 12.90
CA THR A 160 9.72 19.11 11.85
C THR A 160 9.04 20.46 11.87
N GLY A 161 7.95 20.62 12.63
CA GLY A 161 7.05 21.79 12.57
C GLY A 161 6.20 21.86 11.28
N LYS A 162 6.27 20.83 10.44
CA LYS A 162 5.48 20.71 9.21
C LYS A 162 4.24 19.85 9.45
N SER A 163 3.16 20.12 8.70
CA SER A 163 1.92 19.34 8.75
C SER A 163 1.56 18.78 7.39
N ILE A 164 0.79 17.69 7.40
CA ILE A 164 0.24 17.05 6.21
C ILE A 164 -1.26 16.76 6.42
N LEU A 165 -2.07 16.94 5.38
CA LEU A 165 -3.44 16.46 5.34
C LEU A 165 -3.47 15.08 4.67
N ILE A 166 -4.04 14.09 5.35
CA ILE A 166 -4.26 12.74 4.80
C ILE A 166 -5.77 12.51 4.72
N TRP A 167 -6.32 12.50 3.51
CA TRP A 167 -7.73 12.21 3.29
C TRP A 167 -7.95 10.70 3.24
N GLY A 168 -8.87 10.19 4.07
CA GLY A 168 -9.19 8.76 4.14
C GLY A 168 -8.23 7.93 4.98
N GLY A 169 -7.85 8.43 6.16
CA GLY A 169 -6.86 7.82 7.05
C GLY A 169 -7.16 6.40 7.56
N ALA A 170 -8.42 5.95 7.51
CA ALA A 170 -8.78 4.58 7.89
C ALA A 170 -8.68 3.56 6.74
N SER A 171 -8.37 4.00 5.51
CA SER A 171 -8.05 3.09 4.40
C SER A 171 -6.68 2.44 4.61
N SER A 172 -6.38 1.35 3.90
CA SER A 172 -5.09 0.67 4.01
C SER A 172 -3.92 1.61 3.71
N VAL A 173 -3.99 2.34 2.59
CA VAL A 173 -2.96 3.33 2.22
C VAL A 173 -2.94 4.50 3.22
N GLY A 174 -4.10 5.03 3.61
CA GLY A 174 -4.19 6.15 4.55
C GLY A 174 -3.61 5.81 5.94
N ALA A 175 -3.93 4.63 6.47
CA ALA A 175 -3.41 4.15 7.75
C ALA A 175 -1.88 4.00 7.74
N THR A 176 -1.32 3.54 6.64
CA THR A 176 0.14 3.45 6.47
C THR A 176 0.76 4.83 6.24
N THR A 177 0.10 5.71 5.48
CA THR A 177 0.58 7.09 5.24
C THR A 177 0.65 7.88 6.55
N ILE A 178 -0.33 7.73 7.46
CA ILE A 178 -0.29 8.34 8.80
C ILE A 178 0.98 7.92 9.54
N GLN A 179 1.25 6.62 9.59
CA GLN A 179 2.38 6.08 10.35
C GLN A 179 3.74 6.51 9.76
N LEU A 180 3.87 6.49 8.44
CA LEU A 180 5.10 6.94 7.78
C LEU A 180 5.32 8.44 7.92
N ALA A 181 4.27 9.25 7.84
CA ALA A 181 4.34 10.69 8.03
C ALA A 181 4.70 11.07 9.49
N GLU A 182 4.10 10.39 10.48
CA GLU A 182 4.47 10.54 11.91
C GLU A 182 5.93 10.16 12.13
N ALA A 183 6.37 9.01 11.59
CA ALA A 183 7.75 8.55 11.71
C ALA A 183 8.76 9.45 10.98
N ALA A 184 8.30 10.29 10.04
CA ALA A 184 9.09 11.36 9.40
C ALA A 184 9.01 12.70 10.16
N GLY A 185 8.33 12.76 11.32
CA GLY A 185 8.24 13.94 12.20
C GLY A 185 7.21 14.98 11.77
N LEU A 186 6.20 14.60 11.00
CA LEU A 186 5.12 15.49 10.58
C LEU A 186 3.96 15.48 11.57
N THR A 187 3.29 16.62 11.68
CA THR A 187 1.96 16.70 12.30
C THR A 187 0.92 16.23 11.30
N VAL A 188 0.16 15.20 11.67
CA VAL A 188 -0.80 14.56 10.77
C VAL A 188 -2.22 15.00 11.11
N ILE A 189 -2.88 15.62 10.13
CA ILE A 189 -4.32 15.89 10.14
C ILE A 189 -4.98 14.92 9.15
N THR A 190 -6.07 14.25 9.56
CA THR A 190 -6.71 13.24 8.70
C THR A 190 -8.22 13.26 8.76
N THR A 191 -8.85 12.59 7.80
CA THR A 191 -10.29 12.32 7.82
C THR A 191 -10.57 10.83 7.91
N ALA A 192 -11.59 10.47 8.67
CA ALA A 192 -12.10 9.10 8.77
C ALA A 192 -13.57 9.14 9.23
N SER A 193 -14.35 8.07 9.00
CA SER A 193 -15.66 7.93 9.66
C SER A 193 -15.51 7.97 11.18
N ALA A 194 -16.47 8.54 11.89
CA ALA A 194 -16.42 8.76 13.34
C ALA A 194 -16.02 7.50 14.14
N HIS A 195 -16.52 6.32 13.76
CA HIS A 195 -16.21 5.06 14.44
C HIS A 195 -14.75 4.59 14.24
N ASN A 196 -14.00 5.19 13.31
CA ASN A 196 -12.58 4.88 13.06
C ASN A 196 -11.62 5.94 13.65
N HIS A 197 -12.13 6.97 14.35
CA HIS A 197 -11.29 8.04 14.89
C HIS A 197 -10.23 7.53 15.85
N GLU A 198 -10.59 6.61 16.77
CA GLU A 198 -9.63 6.05 17.73
C GLU A 198 -8.54 5.22 17.04
N LEU A 199 -8.92 4.47 15.99
CA LEU A 199 -7.95 3.75 15.18
C LEU A 199 -6.89 4.71 14.62
N VAL A 200 -7.30 5.73 13.85
CA VAL A 200 -6.34 6.61 13.17
C VAL A 200 -5.53 7.47 14.14
N LYS A 201 -6.09 7.86 15.29
CA LYS A 201 -5.32 8.49 16.39
C LYS A 201 -4.24 7.56 16.93
N SER A 202 -4.56 6.28 17.12
CA SER A 202 -3.60 5.28 17.60
C SER A 202 -2.45 5.01 16.63
N LEU A 203 -2.60 5.46 15.37
CA LEU A 203 -1.58 5.38 14.32
C LEU A 203 -0.72 6.64 14.20
N GLY A 204 -1.00 7.68 14.99
CA GLY A 204 -0.22 8.91 15.01
C GLY A 204 -0.92 10.14 14.44
N ALA A 205 -2.23 10.08 14.12
CA ALA A 205 -2.96 11.26 13.70
C ALA A 205 -3.16 12.23 14.88
N ASN A 206 -2.75 13.49 14.70
CA ASN A 206 -2.86 14.55 15.71
C ASN A 206 -4.28 15.14 15.76
N ALA A 207 -4.97 15.23 14.60
CA ALA A 207 -6.36 15.64 14.51
C ALA A 207 -7.11 14.77 13.48
N VAL A 208 -8.37 14.46 13.80
CA VAL A 208 -9.22 13.59 12.97
C VAL A 208 -10.60 14.23 12.83
N PHE A 209 -11.09 14.29 11.58
CA PHE A 209 -12.39 14.85 11.23
C PHE A 209 -13.27 13.80 10.53
N ASP A 210 -14.58 13.82 10.79
CA ASP A 210 -15.50 12.96 10.06
C ASP A 210 -15.77 13.58 8.67
N TYR A 211 -15.34 12.88 7.61
CA TYR A 211 -15.57 13.33 6.23
C TYR A 211 -17.07 13.44 5.84
N LYS A 212 -17.98 12.88 6.66
CA LYS A 212 -19.42 13.00 6.49
C LYS A 212 -20.01 14.23 7.18
N SER A 213 -19.22 14.93 8.01
CA SER A 213 -19.67 16.16 8.65
C SER A 213 -19.99 17.23 7.62
N PRO A 214 -21.11 17.95 7.74
CA PRO A 214 -21.43 19.06 6.85
C PRO A 214 -20.43 20.21 6.97
N THR A 215 -19.66 20.28 8.05
CA THR A 215 -18.65 21.32 8.33
C THR A 215 -17.21 20.85 8.12
N VAL A 216 -17.00 19.66 7.50
CA VAL A 216 -15.66 19.07 7.41
C VAL A 216 -14.65 19.97 6.69
N ILE A 217 -15.06 20.72 5.68
CA ILE A 217 -14.20 21.64 4.93
C ILE A 217 -13.70 22.76 5.84
N GLU A 218 -14.62 23.41 6.55
CA GLU A 218 -14.32 24.50 7.49
C GLU A 218 -13.48 24.02 8.68
N ASP A 219 -13.82 22.85 9.23
CA ASP A 219 -13.14 22.28 10.40
C ASP A 219 -11.69 21.89 10.06
N VAL A 220 -11.47 21.22 8.92
CA VAL A 220 -10.12 20.86 8.46
C VAL A 220 -9.32 22.09 8.08
N ALA A 221 -9.92 23.05 7.36
CA ALA A 221 -9.24 24.30 7.01
C ALA A 221 -8.84 25.09 8.26
N SER A 222 -9.73 25.18 9.27
CA SER A 222 -9.42 25.83 10.55
C SER A 222 -8.25 25.15 11.29
N ALA A 223 -8.21 23.81 11.30
CA ALA A 223 -7.12 23.06 11.92
C ALA A 223 -5.77 23.26 11.22
N LEU A 224 -5.79 23.53 9.92
CA LEU A 224 -4.60 23.76 9.09
C LEU A 224 -4.15 25.22 9.00
N ALA A 225 -5.01 26.19 9.31
CA ALA A 225 -4.80 27.62 9.03
C ALA A 225 -3.52 28.20 9.62
N ASN A 226 -3.06 27.70 10.77
CA ASN A 226 -1.86 28.18 11.47
C ASN A 226 -0.74 27.13 11.47
N THR A 227 -0.75 26.22 10.52
CA THR A 227 0.27 25.18 10.40
C THR A 227 1.14 25.40 9.16
N ASN A 228 2.30 24.77 9.13
CA ASN A 228 3.14 24.73 7.93
C ASN A 228 2.72 23.51 7.09
N LEU A 229 1.59 23.61 6.36
CA LEU A 229 1.10 22.56 5.49
C LEU A 229 2.05 22.34 4.31
N VAL A 230 2.61 21.13 4.18
CA VAL A 230 3.58 20.79 3.13
C VAL A 230 2.99 19.99 1.97
N GLY A 231 1.78 19.46 2.15
CA GLY A 231 1.09 18.71 1.09
C GLY A 231 -0.17 18.02 1.58
N VAL A 232 -0.88 17.45 0.62
CA VAL A 232 -2.07 16.63 0.83
C VAL A 232 -1.83 15.24 0.24
N PHE A 233 -2.25 14.20 0.96
CA PHE A 233 -2.29 12.84 0.46
C PHE A 233 -3.74 12.36 0.44
N ASP A 234 -4.36 12.27 -0.74
CA ASP A 234 -5.70 11.70 -0.90
C ASP A 234 -5.60 10.19 -1.15
N ALA A 235 -5.83 9.40 -0.08
CA ALA A 235 -5.80 7.95 -0.12
C ALA A 235 -7.11 7.32 -0.65
N ILE A 236 -8.10 8.13 -1.04
CA ILE A 236 -9.38 7.72 -1.63
C ILE A 236 -9.40 8.03 -3.12
N SER A 237 -9.10 9.30 -3.49
CA SER A 237 -8.97 9.76 -4.87
C SER A 237 -10.22 9.51 -5.73
N GLU A 238 -11.38 9.76 -5.16
CA GLU A 238 -12.67 9.74 -5.85
C GLU A 238 -13.16 11.18 -6.05
N THR A 239 -14.16 11.36 -6.92
CA THR A 239 -14.69 12.69 -7.26
C THR A 239 -15.00 13.53 -6.02
N THR A 240 -15.67 12.94 -5.03
CA THR A 240 -16.04 13.64 -3.78
C THR A 240 -14.83 14.04 -2.95
N SER A 241 -13.81 13.17 -2.83
CA SER A 241 -12.60 13.51 -2.06
C SER A 241 -11.80 14.62 -2.76
N PHE A 242 -11.65 14.57 -4.06
CA PHE A 242 -11.00 15.63 -4.83
C PHE A 242 -11.70 16.99 -4.66
N GLU A 243 -13.05 17.01 -4.71
CA GLU A 243 -13.83 18.25 -4.52
C GLU A 243 -13.64 18.82 -3.11
N MET A 244 -13.69 17.99 -2.08
CA MET A 244 -13.50 18.42 -0.69
C MET A 244 -12.06 18.90 -0.44
N VAL A 245 -11.04 18.17 -0.90
CA VAL A 245 -9.64 18.57 -0.79
C VAL A 245 -9.40 19.90 -1.50
N ARG A 246 -9.92 20.07 -2.72
CA ARG A 246 -9.84 21.33 -3.46
C ARG A 246 -10.47 22.49 -2.68
N ALA A 247 -11.69 22.31 -2.15
CA ALA A 247 -12.38 23.35 -1.38
C ALA A 247 -11.60 23.76 -0.11
N ILE A 248 -10.97 22.80 0.58
CA ILE A 248 -10.10 23.08 1.73
C ILE A 248 -8.90 23.93 1.29
N LEU A 249 -8.21 23.56 0.20
CA LEU A 249 -7.05 24.29 -0.31
C LEU A 249 -7.42 25.69 -0.79
N ASP A 250 -8.57 25.84 -1.46
CA ASP A 250 -9.10 27.14 -1.87
C ASP A 250 -9.38 28.05 -0.67
N GLN A 251 -10.01 27.52 0.39
CA GLN A 251 -10.28 28.28 1.64
C GLN A 251 -8.99 28.71 2.34
N LEU A 252 -7.98 27.84 2.38
CA LEU A 252 -6.67 28.14 2.94
C LEU A 252 -5.82 29.04 2.05
N LYS A 253 -6.19 29.20 0.78
CA LYS A 253 -5.35 29.82 -0.27
C LYS A 253 -3.96 29.14 -0.35
N ALA A 254 -3.93 27.83 -0.07
CA ALA A 254 -2.70 27.07 -0.04
C ALA A 254 -2.34 26.57 -1.44
N ASP A 255 -1.06 26.73 -1.80
CA ASP A 255 -0.47 26.20 -3.02
C ASP A 255 0.52 25.08 -2.64
N VAL A 256 -0.02 23.88 -2.41
CA VAL A 256 0.76 22.70 -2.03
C VAL A 256 0.43 21.53 -2.94
N ARG A 257 1.39 20.62 -3.11
CA ARG A 257 1.18 19.39 -3.90
C ARG A 257 0.10 18.54 -3.26
N THR A 258 -0.77 17.99 -4.08
CA THR A 258 -1.75 16.96 -3.70
C THR A 258 -1.36 15.65 -4.36
N ILE A 259 -1.23 14.59 -3.57
CA ILE A 259 -0.96 13.23 -4.05
C ILE A 259 -2.27 12.47 -4.17
N SER A 260 -2.42 11.69 -5.21
CA SER A 260 -3.60 10.85 -5.46
C SER A 260 -3.23 9.41 -5.81
N VAL A 261 -4.05 8.45 -5.36
CA VAL A 261 -3.89 7.02 -5.65
C VAL A 261 -4.67 6.56 -6.89
N LEU A 262 -5.48 7.45 -7.46
CA LEU A 262 -6.14 7.30 -8.76
C LEU A 262 -5.89 8.54 -9.61
N PRO A 263 -5.90 8.42 -10.95
CA PRO A 263 -5.78 9.58 -11.83
C PRO A 263 -6.92 10.59 -11.63
N TYR A 264 -6.59 11.87 -11.71
CA TYR A 264 -7.56 12.95 -11.76
C TYR A 264 -7.72 13.49 -13.19
N ASP A 265 -8.94 13.50 -13.70
CA ASP A 265 -9.24 13.78 -15.12
C ASP A 265 -9.56 15.26 -15.44
N LYS A 266 -9.65 16.13 -14.41
CA LYS A 266 -10.03 17.54 -14.54
C LYS A 266 -9.00 18.51 -13.94
N PRO A 267 -7.69 18.39 -14.26
CA PRO A 267 -6.67 19.25 -13.67
C PRO A 267 -6.88 20.70 -14.06
N THR A 268 -6.57 21.59 -13.11
CA THR A 268 -6.55 23.06 -13.32
C THR A 268 -5.18 23.59 -12.91
N GLU A 269 -4.87 24.85 -13.20
CA GLU A 269 -3.61 25.47 -12.75
C GLU A 269 -3.45 25.45 -11.21
N ARG A 270 -4.56 25.52 -10.48
CA ARG A 270 -4.56 25.54 -9.00
C ARG A 270 -4.73 24.16 -8.35
N PHE A 271 -5.23 23.18 -9.09
CA PHE A 271 -5.48 21.83 -8.54
C PHE A 271 -5.19 20.77 -9.59
N ALA A 272 -4.01 20.18 -9.50
CA ALA A 272 -3.54 19.13 -10.39
C ALA A 272 -2.91 18.01 -9.55
N PRO A 273 -3.71 17.11 -8.94
CA PRO A 273 -3.22 16.01 -8.15
C PRO A 273 -2.22 15.14 -8.92
N ILE A 274 -1.14 14.78 -8.25
CA ILE A 274 -0.07 13.93 -8.78
C ILE A 274 -0.46 12.48 -8.51
N PHE A 275 -0.76 11.74 -9.57
CA PHE A 275 -1.01 10.30 -9.47
C PHE A 275 0.27 9.55 -9.14
N ILE A 276 0.19 8.66 -8.13
CA ILE A 276 1.29 7.77 -7.75
C ILE A 276 0.90 6.31 -7.88
N SER A 277 1.92 5.48 -8.10
CA SER A 277 1.78 4.02 -8.10
C SER A 277 2.83 3.38 -7.20
N SER A 278 2.43 2.32 -6.49
CA SER A 278 3.34 1.48 -5.70
C SER A 278 4.53 0.94 -6.52
N ASN A 279 4.33 0.72 -7.83
CA ASN A 279 5.39 0.29 -8.74
C ASN A 279 6.53 1.30 -8.89
N PHE A 280 6.33 2.58 -8.60
CA PHE A 280 7.37 3.60 -8.75
C PHE A 280 8.59 3.33 -7.85
N LEU A 281 8.42 2.65 -6.71
CA LEU A 281 9.53 2.24 -5.85
C LEU A 281 10.43 1.16 -6.48
N THR A 282 9.95 0.48 -7.51
CA THR A 282 10.75 -0.57 -8.19
C THR A 282 11.66 -0.03 -9.28
N TYR A 283 11.61 1.28 -9.57
CA TYR A 283 12.47 1.91 -10.56
C TYR A 283 13.84 2.24 -9.96
N ASP A 284 14.90 2.03 -10.73
CA ASP A 284 16.28 2.26 -10.27
C ASP A 284 16.52 3.69 -9.78
N SER A 285 15.88 4.68 -10.42
CA SER A 285 15.93 6.09 -9.98
C SER A 285 15.44 6.31 -8.55
N ASN A 286 14.55 5.43 -8.06
CA ASN A 286 13.87 5.54 -6.79
C ASN A 286 14.41 4.55 -5.74
N LYS A 287 15.48 3.83 -6.08
CA LYS A 287 16.09 2.81 -5.22
C LYS A 287 16.40 3.33 -3.82
N HIS A 288 16.86 4.57 -3.69
CA HIS A 288 17.18 5.19 -2.40
C HIS A 288 15.96 5.27 -1.46
N VAL A 289 14.77 5.53 -1.99
CA VAL A 289 13.52 5.51 -1.21
C VAL A 289 13.12 4.08 -0.88
N ALA A 290 13.21 3.17 -1.87
CA ALA A 290 12.89 1.76 -1.64
C ALA A 290 13.77 1.14 -0.55
N ASP A 291 15.10 1.36 -0.61
CA ASP A 291 16.05 0.90 0.42
C ASP A 291 15.71 1.53 1.79
N GLY A 292 15.54 2.85 1.86
CA GLY A 292 15.22 3.55 3.11
C GLY A 292 13.92 3.08 3.77
N ILE A 293 12.95 2.65 2.98
CA ILE A 293 11.67 2.13 3.49
C ILE A 293 11.76 0.64 3.79
N TRP A 294 12.02 -0.19 2.78
CA TRP A 294 11.88 -1.63 2.89
C TRP A 294 13.02 -2.29 3.67
N LYS A 295 14.25 -1.80 3.47
CA LYS A 295 15.43 -2.36 4.11
C LYS A 295 15.69 -1.73 5.47
N ASP A 296 15.64 -0.38 5.57
CA ASP A 296 16.13 0.33 6.74
C ASP A 296 15.02 0.63 7.77
N PHE A 297 13.75 0.79 7.33
CA PHE A 297 12.67 1.19 8.22
C PHE A 297 11.73 0.05 8.62
N VAL A 298 11.17 -0.72 7.66
CA VAL A 298 10.00 -1.59 7.91
C VAL A 298 10.25 -2.63 8.99
N SER A 299 11.32 -3.43 8.89
CA SER A 299 11.58 -4.51 9.86
C SER A 299 11.78 -3.97 11.28
N GLU A 300 12.61 -2.94 11.44
CA GLU A 300 12.88 -2.33 12.73
C GLU A 300 11.64 -1.64 13.32
N ALA A 301 10.84 -0.97 12.48
CA ALA A 301 9.62 -0.30 12.92
C ALA A 301 8.54 -1.29 13.35
N LEU A 302 8.42 -2.44 12.70
CA LEU A 302 7.53 -3.54 13.11
C LEU A 302 7.96 -4.12 14.46
N GLU A 303 9.26 -4.38 14.64
CA GLU A 303 9.80 -4.92 15.89
C GLU A 303 9.59 -3.97 17.07
N LYS A 304 9.73 -2.66 16.84
CA LYS A 304 9.53 -1.62 17.85
C LYS A 304 8.07 -1.20 18.03
N GLY A 305 7.12 -1.74 17.27
CA GLY A 305 5.71 -1.38 17.29
C GLY A 305 5.40 0.04 16.79
N ARG A 306 6.35 0.66 16.05
CA ARG A 306 6.16 1.96 15.40
C ARG A 306 5.43 1.89 14.08
N LEU A 307 5.55 0.76 13.38
CA LEU A 307 4.71 0.41 12.26
C LEU A 307 3.79 -0.72 12.71
N LYS A 308 2.50 -0.47 12.73
CA LYS A 308 1.47 -1.43 13.12
C LYS A 308 0.81 -1.97 11.86
N PRO A 309 0.60 -3.30 11.74
CA PRO A 309 -0.18 -3.89 10.65
C PRO A 309 -1.65 -3.47 10.74
N LYS A 310 -2.01 -2.42 10.01
CA LYS A 310 -3.37 -1.86 9.99
C LYS A 310 -3.76 -1.44 8.56
N PRO A 311 -5.07 -1.50 8.25
CA PRO A 311 -6.17 -1.99 9.09
C PRO A 311 -6.06 -3.48 9.40
N ASP A 312 -6.80 -3.95 10.43
CA ASP A 312 -6.75 -5.35 10.86
C ASP A 312 -7.06 -6.32 9.72
N PRO A 313 -6.37 -7.47 9.64
CA PRO A 313 -6.72 -8.51 8.69
C PRO A 313 -8.11 -9.08 8.97
N GLU A 314 -8.87 -9.32 7.92
CA GLU A 314 -10.08 -10.14 7.92
C GLU A 314 -9.79 -11.38 7.07
N VAL A 315 -9.49 -12.49 7.73
CA VAL A 315 -9.20 -13.76 7.05
C VAL A 315 -10.52 -14.39 6.61
N VAL A 316 -10.73 -14.45 5.31
CA VAL A 316 -12.01 -14.91 4.73
C VAL A 316 -11.96 -16.37 4.28
N GLY A 317 -10.76 -16.98 4.22
CA GLY A 317 -10.64 -18.38 3.82
C GLY A 317 -9.20 -18.86 3.77
N LYS A 318 -9.04 -20.13 3.37
CA LYS A 318 -7.75 -20.81 3.21
C LYS A 318 -7.69 -21.54 1.87
N GLY A 319 -6.61 -21.32 1.11
CA GLY A 319 -6.37 -21.91 -0.20
C GLY A 319 -6.65 -20.91 -1.33
N LEU A 320 -6.08 -21.21 -2.50
CA LEU A 320 -6.23 -20.35 -3.69
C LEU A 320 -7.69 -20.26 -4.17
N GLU A 321 -8.50 -21.23 -3.84
CA GLU A 321 -9.93 -21.33 -4.17
C GLU A 321 -10.72 -20.15 -3.58
N GLU A 322 -10.27 -19.62 -2.44
CA GLU A 322 -10.94 -18.54 -1.72
C GLU A 322 -10.63 -17.14 -2.28
N ILE A 323 -9.68 -17.03 -3.23
CA ILE A 323 -9.25 -15.74 -3.81
C ILE A 323 -10.41 -15.02 -4.48
N GLN A 324 -11.29 -15.73 -5.21
CA GLN A 324 -12.42 -15.08 -5.87
C GLN A 324 -13.39 -14.46 -4.85
N ASP A 325 -13.79 -15.22 -3.84
CA ASP A 325 -14.72 -14.75 -2.81
C ASP A 325 -14.11 -13.59 -2.01
N ALA A 326 -12.80 -13.63 -1.78
CA ALA A 326 -12.06 -12.56 -1.14
C ALA A 326 -12.08 -11.26 -1.98
N VAL A 327 -11.87 -11.35 -3.29
CA VAL A 327 -11.93 -10.21 -4.23
C VAL A 327 -13.34 -9.64 -4.29
N ASP A 328 -14.37 -10.50 -4.36
CA ASP A 328 -15.77 -10.08 -4.38
C ASP A 328 -16.20 -9.45 -3.05
N THR A 329 -15.65 -9.91 -1.93
CA THR A 329 -15.89 -9.32 -0.59
C THR A 329 -15.33 -7.90 -0.53
N LEU A 330 -14.08 -7.69 -0.97
CA LEU A 330 -13.51 -6.34 -1.01
C LEU A 330 -14.31 -5.42 -1.95
N LYS A 331 -14.76 -5.91 -3.10
CA LYS A 331 -15.57 -5.14 -4.08
C LYS A 331 -16.89 -4.63 -3.48
N LYS A 332 -17.50 -5.38 -2.57
CA LYS A 332 -18.72 -4.96 -1.84
C LYS A 332 -18.46 -3.81 -0.85
N GLY A 333 -17.19 -3.59 -0.51
CA GLY A 333 -16.73 -2.58 0.43
C GLY A 333 -16.56 -3.10 1.85
N VAL A 334 -15.49 -2.63 2.49
CA VAL A 334 -15.16 -2.94 3.89
C VAL A 334 -14.78 -1.64 4.61
N SER A 335 -14.91 -1.62 5.93
CA SER A 335 -14.55 -0.46 6.75
C SER A 335 -13.40 -0.81 7.68
N ALA A 336 -12.25 -0.16 7.49
CA ALA A 336 -11.04 -0.34 8.30
C ALA A 336 -10.66 -1.82 8.49
N LYS A 337 -10.77 -2.60 7.42
CA LYS A 337 -10.37 -4.02 7.34
C LYS A 337 -9.57 -4.26 6.06
N LYS A 338 -8.66 -5.22 6.11
CA LYS A 338 -7.94 -5.73 4.95
C LYS A 338 -8.32 -7.20 4.75
N ILE A 339 -8.83 -7.52 3.57
CA ILE A 339 -9.22 -8.90 3.25
C ILE A 339 -7.96 -9.73 2.99
N VAL A 340 -7.87 -10.88 3.65
CA VAL A 340 -6.70 -11.77 3.62
C VAL A 340 -7.16 -13.21 3.38
N VAL A 341 -6.38 -13.94 2.60
CA VAL A 341 -6.51 -15.39 2.40
C VAL A 341 -5.22 -16.06 2.86
N THR A 342 -5.32 -17.12 3.66
CA THR A 342 -4.17 -17.96 4.04
C THR A 342 -3.93 -19.03 2.98
N LEU A 343 -2.66 -19.42 2.76
CA LEU A 343 -2.27 -20.41 1.75
C LEU A 343 -1.57 -21.64 2.36
#